data_d42ec566a5a3cd1d62364012abdbf5e8
#
_entry.id   d42ec566a5a3cd1d62364012abdbf5e8
#
_cell.length_a   1.000
_cell.length_b   1.000
_cell.length_c   1.000
_cell.angle_alpha   90.00
_cell.angle_beta   90.00
_cell.angle_gamma   90.00
#
_symmetry.space_group_name_H-M   'P 1'
#
loop_
_entity.id
_entity.type
_entity.pdbx_description
1 polymer ?
#
loop_
_entity_poly.entity_id
_entity_poly.type
_entity_poly.pdbx_seq_one_letter_code
_entity_poly.pdbx_strand_id
1 'polypeptide(L)'
;MERRIITTDVTAEDERIETTLRPQSLKDYVGQEKLKSTLKVYIEAARNRNEALDHVLFYGPPGLGKTTLAGIIANEMGSSMKVTSGPAIEKPGEMAAILNNLQEGDVLFVDEIHRLNRQVEEVLYPAMEDFAIEDRKSVV
;
A
#
# COMPACT_ATOMS: atom_id res chain seq x y z
N MET A 1 -6.78 8.67 -1.17
CA MET A 1 -5.81 9.76 -1.21
C MET A 1 -6.49 11.10 -1.08
N GLU A 2 -5.93 11.89 -0.29
CA GLU A 2 -6.44 13.23 -0.14
C GLU A 2 -6.00 14.11 -1.30
N ARG A 3 -6.95 14.79 -1.91
CA ARG A 3 -6.62 15.74 -2.94
C ARG A 3 -6.34 17.10 -2.28
N ARG A 4 -5.18 17.62 -2.51
CA ARG A 4 -4.81 18.92 -1.95
C ARG A 4 -5.63 20.02 -2.60
N ILE A 5 -6.08 20.96 -1.80
CA ILE A 5 -6.91 22.06 -2.29
C ILE A 5 -6.18 22.88 -3.34
N ILE A 6 -4.91 23.14 -3.11
CA ILE A 6 -4.10 23.93 -4.04
C ILE A 6 -3.87 23.24 -5.38
N THR A 7 -4.25 21.98 -5.49
CA THR A 7 -4.04 21.23 -6.71
C THR A 7 -5.33 20.95 -7.45
N THR A 8 -6.37 21.70 -7.17
CA THR A 8 -7.63 21.54 -7.89
C THR A 8 -7.45 21.72 -9.38
N ASP A 9 -6.43 22.47 -9.78
CA ASP A 9 -6.13 22.73 -11.18
C ASP A 9 -5.05 21.83 -11.74
N VAL A 10 -4.70 20.77 -11.04
CA VAL A 10 -3.72 19.81 -11.55
C VAL A 10 -4.27 19.18 -12.82
N THR A 11 -3.50 19.25 -13.89
CA THR A 11 -3.90 18.71 -15.18
C THR A 11 -3.55 17.23 -15.28
N ALA A 12 -4.20 16.54 -16.21
CA ALA A 12 -3.86 15.15 -16.50
C ALA A 12 -2.40 15.02 -16.96
N GLU A 13 -1.89 16.05 -17.62
CA GLU A 13 -0.50 16.08 -18.06
C GLU A 13 0.45 16.13 -16.86
N ASP A 14 0.14 16.96 -15.88
CA ASP A 14 0.97 17.07 -14.67
C ASP A 14 0.96 15.75 -13.91
N GLU A 15 -0.18 15.10 -13.82
CA GLU A 15 -0.29 13.80 -13.17
C GLU A 15 0.53 12.73 -13.89
N ARG A 16 0.52 12.75 -15.22
CA ARG A 16 1.32 11.81 -16.00
C ARG A 16 2.81 12.02 -15.78
N ILE A 17 3.25 13.28 -15.78
CA ILE A 17 4.65 13.59 -15.57
C ILE A 17 5.09 13.13 -14.20
N GLU A 18 4.30 13.41 -13.18
CA GLU A 18 4.60 12.99 -11.82
C GLU A 18 4.69 11.47 -11.72
N THR A 19 3.73 10.76 -12.29
CA THR A 19 3.73 9.30 -12.29
C THR A 19 4.95 8.74 -13.03
N THR A 20 5.32 9.35 -14.15
CA THR A 20 6.45 8.90 -14.94
C THR A 20 7.77 9.08 -14.19
N LEU A 21 7.87 10.12 -13.36
CA LEU A 21 9.10 10.39 -12.61
C LEU A 21 9.26 9.49 -11.39
N ARG A 22 8.21 8.84 -10.94
CA ARG A 22 8.30 7.92 -9.82
C ARG A 22 8.77 6.56 -10.27
N PRO A 23 9.67 5.90 -9.52
CA PRO A 23 10.05 4.54 -9.84
C PRO A 23 8.84 3.62 -9.86
N GLN A 24 8.76 2.78 -10.86
CA GLN A 24 7.66 1.84 -11.01
C GLN A 24 8.07 0.42 -10.63
N SER A 25 9.35 0.18 -10.47
CA SER A 25 9.86 -1.13 -10.12
C SER A 25 10.96 -1.01 -9.08
N LEU A 26 11.21 -2.11 -8.39
CA LEU A 26 12.25 -2.17 -7.40
C LEU A 26 13.62 -1.92 -8.01
N LYS A 27 13.82 -2.39 -9.22
CA LYS A 27 15.05 -2.19 -9.98
C LYS A 27 15.37 -0.72 -10.17
N ASP A 28 14.36 0.09 -10.42
CA ASP A 28 14.54 1.52 -10.69
C ASP A 28 14.56 2.38 -9.43
N TYR A 29 14.26 1.79 -8.29
CA TYR A 29 14.23 2.51 -7.03
C TYR A 29 15.67 2.74 -6.54
N VAL A 30 15.99 4.00 -6.28
CA VAL A 30 17.35 4.39 -5.87
C VAL A 30 17.40 4.64 -4.38
N GLY A 31 18.43 4.11 -3.73
CA GLY A 31 18.63 4.28 -2.29
C GLY A 31 18.09 3.15 -1.47
N GLN A 32 18.36 3.18 -0.17
CA GLN A 32 17.90 2.18 0.79
C GLN A 32 18.16 0.74 0.32
N GLU A 33 19.41 0.45 -0.04
CA GLU A 33 19.77 -0.81 -0.67
C GLU A 33 19.42 -2.04 0.16
N LYS A 34 19.53 -1.94 1.48
CA LYS A 34 19.19 -3.05 2.36
C LYS A 34 17.69 -3.36 2.31
N LEU A 35 16.87 -2.32 2.39
CA LEU A 35 15.42 -2.47 2.31
C LEU A 35 15.03 -3.03 0.94
N LYS A 36 15.63 -2.51 -0.10
CA LYS A 36 15.41 -2.94 -1.47
C LYS A 36 15.72 -4.43 -1.65
N SER A 37 16.87 -4.87 -1.13
CA SER A 37 17.26 -6.27 -1.21
C SER A 37 16.29 -7.18 -0.45
N THR A 38 15.87 -6.75 0.73
CA THR A 38 14.93 -7.51 1.54
C THR A 38 13.58 -7.65 0.84
N LEU A 39 13.05 -6.55 0.30
CA LEU A 39 11.80 -6.58 -0.42
C LEU A 39 11.87 -7.48 -1.65
N LYS A 40 12.99 -7.43 -2.36
CA LYS A 40 13.19 -8.26 -3.54
C LYS A 40 13.06 -9.74 -3.21
N VAL A 41 13.66 -10.17 -2.10
CA VAL A 41 13.59 -11.57 -1.68
C VAL A 41 12.14 -11.96 -1.38
N TYR A 42 11.42 -11.15 -0.62
CA TYR A 42 10.04 -11.47 -0.26
C TYR A 42 9.11 -11.45 -1.46
N ILE A 43 9.27 -10.50 -2.36
CA ILE A 43 8.44 -10.41 -3.57
C ILE A 43 8.69 -11.62 -4.46
N GLU A 44 9.95 -11.98 -4.69
CA GLU A 44 10.27 -13.13 -5.53
C GLU A 44 9.74 -14.42 -4.93
N ALA A 45 9.86 -14.59 -3.61
CA ALA A 45 9.35 -15.78 -2.94
C ALA A 45 7.82 -15.87 -3.09
N ALA A 46 7.11 -14.79 -2.88
CA ALA A 46 5.66 -14.77 -3.01
C ALA A 46 5.24 -15.08 -4.46
N ARG A 47 5.92 -14.49 -5.43
CA ARG A 47 5.62 -14.74 -6.84
C ARG A 47 5.87 -16.20 -7.22
N ASN A 48 6.95 -16.77 -6.71
CA ASN A 48 7.26 -18.19 -6.99
C ASN A 48 6.23 -19.14 -6.40
N ARG A 49 5.62 -18.77 -5.26
CA ARG A 49 4.56 -19.56 -4.66
C ARG A 49 3.18 -19.21 -5.23
N ASN A 50 3.11 -18.21 -6.07
CA ASN A 50 1.85 -17.69 -6.62
C ASN A 50 0.92 -17.24 -5.49
N GLU A 51 1.47 -16.55 -4.51
CA GLU A 51 0.77 -16.04 -3.34
C GLU A 51 0.91 -14.54 -3.22
N ALA A 52 0.05 -13.92 -2.41
CA ALA A 52 0.20 -12.52 -2.07
C ALA A 52 1.41 -12.34 -1.14
N LEU A 53 1.98 -11.14 -1.16
CA LEU A 53 3.05 -10.80 -0.24
C LEU A 53 2.50 -10.74 1.18
N ASP A 54 3.30 -11.13 2.16
CA ASP A 54 2.95 -10.95 3.56
C ASP A 54 2.74 -9.46 3.85
N HIS A 55 1.98 -9.18 4.90
CA HIS A 55 1.76 -7.79 5.29
C HIS A 55 3.08 -7.14 5.67
N VAL A 56 3.25 -5.88 5.29
CA VAL A 56 4.51 -5.15 5.47
C VAL A 56 4.23 -3.84 6.20
N LEU A 57 5.09 -3.51 7.14
CA LEU A 57 5.03 -2.24 7.84
C LEU A 57 6.31 -1.46 7.57
N PHE A 58 6.15 -0.27 7.01
CA PHE A 58 7.27 0.65 6.80
C PHE A 58 7.34 1.66 7.92
N TYR A 59 8.52 1.82 8.49
CA TYR A 59 8.80 2.81 9.51
C TYR A 59 9.58 3.96 8.91
N GLY A 60 9.38 5.13 9.47
CA GLY A 60 10.18 6.28 9.14
C GLY A 60 9.36 7.55 9.05
N PRO A 61 10.04 8.70 8.99
CA PRO A 61 9.34 9.98 8.88
C PRO A 61 8.65 10.11 7.53
N PRO A 62 7.66 11.01 7.43
CA PRO A 62 7.00 11.31 6.16
C PRO A 62 8.02 11.72 5.10
N GLY A 63 7.74 11.40 3.85
CA GLY A 63 8.59 11.83 2.75
C GLY A 63 9.74 10.89 2.39
N LEU A 64 9.82 9.72 3.03
CA LEU A 64 10.84 8.73 2.71
C LEU A 64 10.41 7.74 1.62
N GLY A 65 9.38 8.08 0.85
CA GLY A 65 8.99 7.27 -0.28
C GLY A 65 8.18 6.03 0.06
N LYS A 66 7.50 6.00 1.20
CA LYS A 66 6.69 4.85 1.58
C LYS A 66 5.59 4.55 0.57
N THR A 67 4.91 5.58 0.09
CA THR A 67 3.88 5.42 -0.94
C THR A 67 4.47 4.87 -2.22
N THR A 68 5.66 5.34 -2.59
CA THR A 68 6.37 4.86 -3.76
C THR A 68 6.70 3.37 -3.60
N LEU A 69 7.20 2.98 -2.42
CA LEU A 69 7.51 1.58 -2.15
C LEU A 69 6.26 0.70 -2.22
N ALA A 70 5.14 1.17 -1.67
CA ALA A 70 3.88 0.42 -1.75
C ALA A 70 3.45 0.24 -3.20
N GLY A 71 3.58 1.29 -4.01
CA GLY A 71 3.27 1.23 -5.43
C GLY A 71 4.17 0.24 -6.17
N ILE A 72 5.45 0.21 -5.82
CA ILE A 72 6.39 -0.73 -6.41
C ILE A 72 5.99 -2.17 -6.05
N ILE A 73 5.64 -2.42 -4.80
CA ILE A 73 5.18 -3.73 -4.37
C ILE A 73 3.99 -4.18 -5.20
N ALA A 74 2.98 -3.33 -5.34
CA ALA A 74 1.79 -3.67 -6.11
C ALA A 74 2.14 -3.95 -7.57
N ASN A 75 3.01 -3.13 -8.16
CA ASN A 75 3.42 -3.29 -9.54
C ASN A 75 4.20 -4.59 -9.74
N GLU A 76 5.14 -4.88 -8.86
CA GLU A 76 5.94 -6.11 -8.94
C GLU A 76 5.09 -7.36 -8.74
N MET A 77 4.04 -7.27 -7.95
CA MET A 77 3.12 -8.39 -7.72
C MET A 77 2.04 -8.48 -8.80
N GLY A 78 1.98 -7.52 -9.72
CA GLY A 78 0.95 -7.48 -10.74
C GLY A 78 -0.43 -7.22 -10.16
N SER A 79 -0.51 -6.46 -9.07
CA SER A 79 -1.73 -6.25 -8.31
C SER A 79 -2.20 -4.81 -8.36
N SER A 80 -3.49 -4.61 -8.08
CA SER A 80 -4.04 -3.27 -7.91
C SER A 80 -3.79 -2.79 -6.48
N MET A 81 -3.57 -1.49 -6.33
CA MET A 81 -3.36 -0.89 -5.03
C MET A 81 -4.49 0.06 -4.69
N LYS A 82 -5.01 -0.07 -3.47
CA LYS A 82 -5.93 0.89 -2.88
C LYS A 82 -5.17 1.69 -1.85
N VAL A 83 -5.40 2.99 -1.79
CA VAL A 83 -4.66 3.88 -0.90
C VAL A 83 -5.63 4.54 0.07
N THR A 84 -5.30 4.51 1.35
CA THR A 84 -6.04 5.22 2.37
C THR A 84 -5.06 5.72 3.44
N SER A 85 -5.56 6.35 4.47
CA SER A 85 -4.73 6.79 5.60
C SER A 85 -5.47 6.59 6.90
N GLY A 86 -4.72 6.48 7.99
CA GLY A 86 -5.32 6.37 9.31
C GLY A 86 -6.30 7.50 9.60
N PRO A 87 -5.87 8.77 9.45
CA PRO A 87 -6.79 9.89 9.74
C PRO A 87 -8.01 9.95 8.85
N ALA A 88 -7.96 9.37 7.66
CA ALA A 88 -9.09 9.41 6.72
C ALA A 88 -10.21 8.45 7.11
N ILE A 89 -9.92 7.47 7.95
CA ILE A 89 -10.89 6.46 8.34
C ILE A 89 -11.31 6.73 9.78
N GLU A 90 -12.50 7.26 9.96
CA GLU A 90 -13.00 7.64 11.29
C GLU A 90 -13.87 6.57 11.92
N LYS A 91 -14.58 5.79 11.12
CA LYS A 91 -15.58 4.83 11.60
C LYS A 91 -15.24 3.42 11.16
N PRO A 92 -15.55 2.43 12.01
CA PRO A 92 -15.30 1.03 11.65
C PRO A 92 -15.99 0.60 10.36
N GLY A 93 -17.19 1.13 10.10
CA GLY A 93 -17.91 0.80 8.86
C GLY A 93 -17.18 1.25 7.61
N GLU A 94 -16.45 2.35 7.69
CA GLU A 94 -15.67 2.82 6.57
C GLU A 94 -14.52 1.85 6.26
N MET A 95 -13.85 1.37 7.30
CA MET A 95 -12.79 0.36 7.13
C MET A 95 -13.37 -0.93 6.56
N ALA A 96 -14.51 -1.37 7.08
CA ALA A 96 -15.15 -2.59 6.59
C ALA A 96 -15.49 -2.46 5.10
N ALA A 97 -15.98 -1.30 4.68
CA ALA A 97 -16.32 -1.08 3.27
C ALA A 97 -15.06 -1.16 2.38
N ILE A 98 -13.95 -0.57 2.84
CA ILE A 98 -12.69 -0.64 2.09
C ILE A 98 -12.24 -2.10 1.95
N LEU A 99 -12.27 -2.84 3.05
CA LEU A 99 -11.83 -4.23 3.05
C LEU A 99 -12.70 -5.10 2.16
N ASN A 100 -14.02 -4.87 2.18
CA ASN A 100 -14.93 -5.64 1.35
C ASN A 100 -14.77 -5.38 -0.15
N ASN A 101 -14.21 -4.24 -0.51
CA ASN A 101 -13.96 -3.91 -1.91
C ASN A 101 -12.62 -4.43 -2.42
N LEU A 102 -11.77 -4.95 -1.55
CA LEU A 102 -10.51 -5.55 -1.97
C LEU A 102 -10.78 -6.91 -2.62
N GLN A 103 -10.10 -7.14 -3.72
CA GLN A 103 -10.16 -8.42 -4.42
C GLN A 103 -8.90 -9.22 -4.13
N GLU A 104 -8.94 -10.51 -4.40
CA GLU A 104 -7.78 -11.36 -4.21
C GLU A 104 -6.57 -10.80 -4.96
N GLY A 105 -5.45 -10.71 -4.27
CA GLY A 105 -4.23 -10.16 -4.83
C GLY A 105 -4.06 -8.67 -4.65
N ASP A 106 -5.12 -7.94 -4.31
CA ASP A 106 -5.03 -6.50 -4.11
C ASP A 106 -4.12 -6.13 -2.95
N VAL A 107 -3.54 -4.95 -3.03
CA VAL A 107 -2.71 -4.38 -1.96
C VAL A 107 -3.42 -3.16 -1.40
N LEU A 108 -3.60 -3.13 -0.09
CA LEU A 108 -4.12 -1.95 0.61
C LEU A 108 -2.95 -1.23 1.27
N PHE A 109 -2.73 0.02 0.86
CA PHE A 109 -1.74 0.87 1.51
C PHE A 109 -2.44 1.80 2.50
N VAL A 110 -2.03 1.72 3.76
CA VAL A 110 -2.58 2.57 4.82
C VAL A 110 -1.47 3.48 5.32
N ASP A 111 -1.50 4.73 4.89
CA ASP A 111 -0.56 5.73 5.35
C ASP A 111 -0.90 6.15 6.78
N GLU A 112 0.10 6.42 7.58
CA GLU A 112 -0.08 6.82 8.97
C GLU A 112 -0.98 5.83 9.73
N ILE A 113 -0.69 4.54 9.60
CA ILE A 113 -1.51 3.49 10.20
C ILE A 113 -1.62 3.62 11.72
N HIS A 114 -0.60 4.20 12.35
CA HIS A 114 -0.60 4.43 13.80
C HIS A 114 -1.68 5.42 14.25
N ARG A 115 -2.27 6.16 13.32
CA ARG A 115 -3.32 7.12 13.62
C ARG A 115 -4.74 6.57 13.46
N LEU A 116 -4.86 5.30 13.18
CA LEU A 116 -6.17 4.64 13.22
C LEU A 116 -6.69 4.65 14.66
N ASN A 117 -7.98 4.91 14.83
CA ASN A 117 -8.54 4.77 16.17
C ASN A 117 -8.76 3.30 16.50
N ARG A 118 -8.97 3.02 17.78
CA ARG A 118 -9.06 1.65 18.26
C ARG A 118 -10.17 0.84 17.60
N GLN A 119 -11.34 1.46 17.41
CA GLN A 119 -12.47 0.77 16.81
C GLN A 119 -12.20 0.35 15.38
N VAL A 120 -11.48 1.19 14.64
CA VAL A 120 -11.09 0.88 13.27
C VAL A 120 -10.04 -0.23 13.25
N GLU A 121 -9.08 -0.19 14.18
CA GLU A 121 -8.08 -1.24 14.30
C GLU A 121 -8.73 -2.60 14.58
N GLU A 122 -9.78 -2.61 15.38
CA GLU A 122 -10.49 -3.85 15.71
C GLU A 122 -11.17 -4.48 14.50
N VAL A 123 -11.39 -3.72 13.44
CA VAL A 123 -11.87 -4.25 12.17
C VAL A 123 -10.71 -4.70 11.28
N LEU A 124 -9.66 -3.87 11.22
CA LEU A 124 -8.55 -4.13 10.31
C LEU A 124 -7.72 -5.35 10.68
N TYR A 125 -7.28 -5.44 11.92
CA TYR A 125 -6.30 -6.47 12.29
C TYR A 125 -6.85 -7.90 12.17
N PRO A 126 -8.09 -8.18 12.59
CA PRO A 126 -8.64 -9.52 12.33
C PRO A 126 -8.76 -9.83 10.84
N ALA A 127 -9.11 -8.84 10.03
CA ALA A 127 -9.19 -9.03 8.59
C ALA A 127 -7.83 -9.35 7.98
N MET A 128 -6.76 -8.75 8.50
CA MET A 128 -5.41 -9.05 8.03
C MET A 128 -5.04 -10.52 8.27
N GLU A 129 -5.45 -11.08 9.39
CA GLU A 129 -5.22 -12.49 9.65
C GLU A 129 -5.97 -13.37 8.65
N ASP A 130 -7.23 -13.02 8.35
CA ASP A 130 -8.01 -13.73 7.35
C ASP A 130 -7.38 -13.64 5.96
N PHE A 131 -6.87 -12.46 5.60
CA PHE A 131 -6.21 -12.25 4.32
C PHE A 131 -4.99 -13.15 4.17
N ALA A 132 -4.24 -13.33 5.23
CA ALA A 132 -3.04 -14.16 5.18
C ALA A 132 -3.38 -15.63 4.95
N ILE A 133 -4.54 -16.08 5.42
CA ILE A 133 -4.93 -17.49 5.38
C ILE A 133 -5.77 -17.81 4.14
N GLU A 134 -6.75 -16.98 3.83
CA GLU A 134 -7.78 -17.31 2.84
C GLU A 134 -7.81 -16.40 1.61
N ASP A 135 -7.74 -15.11 1.82
CA ASP A 135 -8.06 -14.13 0.78
C ASP A 135 -6.88 -13.66 -0.06
N ARG A 136 -5.66 -13.91 0.39
CA ARG A 136 -4.43 -13.56 -0.34
C ARG A 136 -4.38 -12.09 -0.73
N LYS A 137 -4.72 -11.21 0.21
CA LYS A 137 -4.58 -9.77 0.06
C LYS A 137 -3.47 -9.28 0.94
N SER A 138 -2.87 -8.15 0.60
CA SER A 138 -1.76 -7.59 1.36
C SER A 138 -2.14 -6.23 1.92
N VAL A 139 -1.66 -5.93 3.12
CA VAL A 139 -1.76 -4.60 3.72
C VAL A 139 -0.36 -4.06 3.94
N VAL A 140 -0.15 -2.86 3.48
CA VAL A 140 1.15 -2.21 3.55
C VAL A 140 1.05 -0.89 4.30
#